data_fc4416301466e0cdb1c1eafb56ba1fd0
#
_entry.id   fc4416301466e0cdb1c1eafb56ba1fd0
#
_cell.length_a   1.000
_cell.length_b   1.000
_cell.length_c   1.000
_cell.angle_alpha   90.00
_cell.angle_beta   90.00
_cell.angle_gamma   90.00
#
_symmetry.space_group_name_H-M   'P 1'
#
loop_
_entity.id
_entity.type
_entity.pdbx_description
1 polymer ?
#
loop_
_entity_poly.entity_id
_entity_poly.type
_entity_poly.pdbx_seq_one_letter_code
_entity_poly.pdbx_strand_id
1 'polypeptide(L)'
;MTERTPTPIGTWRRLRSLQWIGYSPDALAAAGGLDRDDIIAGLRGETLPAATRTQIAALWDVAHMRPEPPTPLAKAMHREAKRAGARSPLAWDPETIDNAATRPEGVTQGRDRSPWA
;
A
#
# COMPACT_ATOMS: atom_id res chain seq x y z
N MET A 1 23.71 7.87 8.53
CA MET A 1 22.49 7.96 7.72
C MET A 1 21.29 7.66 8.62
N THR A 2 20.36 8.58 8.63
CA THR A 2 19.19 8.43 9.50
C THR A 2 18.10 7.73 8.73
N GLU A 3 17.74 6.53 9.15
CA GLU A 3 16.60 5.83 8.59
C GLU A 3 15.33 6.47 9.14
N ARG A 4 14.40 6.78 8.24
CA ARG A 4 13.11 7.28 8.65
C ARG A 4 12.22 6.12 9.06
N THR A 5 11.66 6.23 10.26
CA THR A 5 10.60 5.31 10.65
C THR A 5 9.34 5.63 9.84
N PRO A 6 8.74 4.65 9.16
CA PRO A 6 7.49 4.88 8.44
C PRO A 6 6.39 5.39 9.37
N THR A 7 5.63 6.36 8.89
CA THR A 7 4.52 6.94 9.66
C THR A 7 3.26 6.08 9.54
N PRO A 8 2.27 6.24 10.43
CA PRO A 8 0.99 5.56 10.28
C PRO A 8 0.30 5.86 8.95
N ILE A 9 0.31 7.11 8.50
CA ILE A 9 -0.30 7.46 7.19
C ILE A 9 0.49 6.85 6.04
N GLY A 10 1.81 6.85 6.11
CA GLY A 10 2.66 6.22 5.10
C GLY A 10 2.44 4.72 5.04
N THR A 11 2.24 4.08 6.19
CA THR A 11 1.93 2.65 6.27
C THR A 11 0.59 2.34 5.61
N TRP A 12 -0.44 3.13 5.87
CA TRP A 12 -1.75 2.99 5.22
C TRP A 12 -1.62 3.15 3.70
N ARG A 13 -0.89 4.16 3.26
CA ARG A 13 -0.65 4.42 1.83
C ARG A 13 0.06 3.25 1.16
N ARG A 14 1.06 2.67 1.82
CA ARG A 14 1.78 1.51 1.31
C ARG A 14 0.86 0.30 1.18
N LEU A 15 0.14 -0.03 2.24
CA LEU A 15 -0.75 -1.18 2.22
C LEU A 15 -1.88 -1.02 1.20
N ARG A 16 -2.52 0.13 1.16
CA ARG A 16 -3.62 0.37 0.21
C ARG A 16 -3.14 0.41 -1.23
N SER A 17 -1.94 0.95 -1.50
CA SER A 17 -1.40 0.94 -2.85
C SER A 17 -1.03 -0.47 -3.32
N LEU A 18 -0.55 -1.33 -2.43
CA LEU A 18 -0.32 -2.74 -2.75
C LEU A 18 -1.64 -3.46 -3.01
N GLN A 19 -2.66 -3.17 -2.21
CA GLN A 19 -4.01 -3.69 -2.48
C GLN A 19 -4.53 -3.21 -3.84
N TRP A 20 -4.24 -1.99 -4.23
CA TRP A 20 -4.60 -1.45 -5.54
C TRP A 20 -4.06 -2.31 -6.68
N ILE A 21 -2.85 -2.84 -6.55
CA ILE A 21 -2.26 -3.73 -7.55
C ILE A 21 -2.55 -5.20 -7.30
N GLY A 22 -3.50 -5.51 -6.42
CA GLY A 22 -4.11 -6.82 -6.31
C GLY A 22 -3.76 -7.66 -5.11
N TYR A 23 -2.90 -7.18 -4.22
CA TYR A 23 -2.50 -7.96 -3.05
C TYR A 23 -3.63 -8.04 -2.03
N SER A 24 -4.02 -9.26 -1.66
CA SER A 24 -4.93 -9.50 -0.54
C SER A 24 -4.19 -9.39 0.79
N PRO A 25 -4.91 -9.22 1.92
CA PRO A 25 -4.28 -9.27 3.24
C PRO A 25 -3.47 -10.54 3.47
N ASP A 26 -3.97 -11.69 3.04
CA ASP A 26 -3.24 -12.95 3.17
C ASP A 26 -1.96 -12.95 2.35
N ALA A 27 -1.99 -12.45 1.13
CA ALA A 27 -0.82 -12.36 0.27
C ALA A 27 0.23 -11.40 0.85
N LEU A 28 -0.21 -10.27 1.39
CA LEU A 28 0.69 -9.31 2.04
C LEU A 28 1.35 -9.90 3.29
N ALA A 29 0.56 -10.58 4.10
CA ALA A 29 1.09 -11.25 5.30
C ALA A 29 2.14 -12.30 4.93
N ALA A 30 1.86 -13.12 3.95
CA ALA A 30 2.79 -14.16 3.50
C ALA A 30 4.07 -13.57 2.90
N ALA A 31 3.93 -12.58 2.02
CA ALA A 31 5.07 -11.97 1.34
C ALA A 31 5.99 -11.20 2.30
N GLY A 32 5.41 -10.53 3.30
CA GLY A 32 6.15 -9.71 4.25
C GLY A 32 6.57 -10.42 5.53
N GLY A 33 6.15 -11.68 5.72
CA GLY A 33 6.36 -12.36 6.99
C GLY A 33 5.64 -11.67 8.15
N LEU A 34 4.43 -11.17 7.87
CA LEU A 34 3.66 -10.35 8.80
C LEU A 34 2.42 -11.10 9.28
N ASP A 35 1.88 -10.65 10.41
CA ASP A 35 0.60 -11.15 10.90
C ASP A 35 -0.53 -10.53 10.07
N ARG A 36 -1.48 -11.37 9.64
CA ARG A 36 -2.64 -10.94 8.88
C ARG A 36 -3.47 -9.89 9.64
N ASP A 37 -3.61 -10.04 10.94
CA ASP A 37 -4.36 -9.09 11.76
C ASP A 37 -3.71 -7.71 11.77
N ASP A 38 -2.38 -7.65 11.74
CA ASP A 38 -1.65 -6.39 11.62
C ASP A 38 -1.89 -5.74 10.24
N ILE A 39 -1.92 -6.54 9.19
CA ILE A 39 -2.25 -6.04 7.85
C ILE A 39 -3.66 -5.45 7.82
N ILE A 40 -4.63 -6.16 8.38
CA ILE A 40 -6.02 -5.68 8.45
C ILE A 40 -6.11 -4.36 9.23
N ALA A 41 -5.44 -4.30 10.39
CA ALA A 41 -5.42 -3.09 11.21
C ALA A 41 -4.80 -1.91 10.44
N GLY A 42 -3.68 -2.14 9.76
CA GLY A 42 -3.03 -1.11 8.94
C GLY A 42 -3.89 -0.62 7.78
N LEU A 43 -4.63 -1.53 7.14
CA LEU A 43 -5.58 -1.17 6.08
C LEU A 43 -6.73 -0.30 6.61
N ARG A 44 -7.07 -0.43 7.88
CA ARG A 44 -8.09 0.41 8.54
C ARG A 44 -7.53 1.75 9.00
N GLY A 45 -6.24 1.98 8.87
CA GLY A 45 -5.59 3.20 9.32
C GLY A 45 -5.21 3.20 10.79
N GLU A 46 -5.26 2.04 11.45
CA GLU A 46 -4.82 1.93 12.84
C GLU A 46 -3.30 2.04 12.93
N THR A 47 -2.82 2.61 14.02
CA THR A 47 -1.38 2.74 14.24
C THR A 47 -0.79 1.41 14.65
N LEU A 48 0.21 0.96 13.88
CA LEU A 48 0.94 -0.28 14.15
C LEU A 48 2.26 0.03 14.86
N PRO A 49 2.86 -0.95 15.56
CA PRO A 49 4.19 -0.78 16.15
C PRO A 49 5.23 -0.37 15.08
N ALA A 50 6.23 0.40 15.49
CA ALA A 50 7.26 0.91 14.58
C ALA A 50 7.98 -0.21 13.82
N ALA A 51 8.28 -1.32 14.49
CA ALA A 51 8.93 -2.47 13.84
C ALA A 51 8.05 -3.05 12.72
N THR A 52 6.75 -3.15 12.96
CA THR A 52 5.78 -3.65 11.97
C THR A 52 5.70 -2.68 10.77
N ARG A 53 5.65 -1.37 11.04
CA ARG A 53 5.64 -0.36 9.98
C ARG A 53 6.89 -0.44 9.12
N THR A 54 8.05 -0.69 9.73
CA THR A 54 9.31 -0.86 9.01
C THR A 54 9.29 -2.10 8.11
N GLN A 55 8.73 -3.21 8.61
CA GLN A 55 8.58 -4.42 7.80
C GLN A 55 7.65 -4.18 6.60
N ILE A 56 6.57 -3.43 6.80
CA ILE A 56 5.64 -3.09 5.72
C ILE A 56 6.34 -2.21 4.67
N ALA A 57 7.15 -1.25 5.10
CA ALA A 57 7.92 -0.42 4.18
C ALA A 57 8.90 -1.26 3.33
N ALA A 58 9.57 -2.22 3.96
CA ALA A 58 10.47 -3.13 3.24
C ALA A 58 9.72 -3.99 2.22
N LEU A 59 8.53 -4.48 2.60
CA LEU A 59 7.67 -5.21 1.67
C LEU A 59 7.27 -4.34 0.49
N TRP A 60 6.87 -3.10 0.74
CA TRP A 60 6.46 -2.17 -0.31
C TRP A 60 7.59 -1.90 -1.30
N ASP A 61 8.82 -1.73 -0.81
CA ASP A 61 9.99 -1.51 -1.66
C ASP A 61 10.17 -2.64 -2.68
N VAL A 62 9.86 -3.86 -2.30
CA VAL A 62 9.99 -5.03 -3.19
C VAL A 62 8.77 -5.20 -4.08
N ALA A 63 7.58 -4.99 -3.54
CA ALA A 63 6.32 -5.41 -4.18
C ALA A 63 5.65 -4.32 -5.01
N HIS A 64 5.96 -3.04 -4.80
CA HIS A 64 5.18 -1.95 -5.39
C HIS A 64 5.24 -1.89 -6.93
N MET A 65 6.24 -2.50 -7.55
CA MET A 65 6.36 -2.60 -9.01
C MET A 65 5.98 -3.97 -9.55
N ARG A 66 5.40 -4.83 -8.71
CA ARG A 66 5.06 -6.21 -9.07
C ARG A 66 3.58 -6.48 -8.83
N PRO A 67 2.69 -6.02 -9.73
CA PRO A 67 1.27 -6.28 -9.57
C PRO A 67 0.97 -7.78 -9.57
N GLU A 68 -0.04 -8.17 -8.80
CA GLU A 68 -0.54 -9.52 -8.84
C GLU A 68 -1.18 -9.81 -10.19
N PRO A 69 -1.17 -11.07 -10.66
CA PRO A 69 -1.93 -11.44 -11.85
C PRO A 69 -3.40 -11.03 -11.71
N PRO A 70 -4.08 -10.68 -12.83
CA PRO A 70 -5.45 -10.16 -12.78
C PRO A 70 -6.51 -11.24 -12.53
N THR A 71 -6.41 -11.87 -11.36
CA THR A 71 -7.39 -12.85 -10.90
C THR A 71 -8.66 -12.16 -10.39
N PRO A 72 -9.78 -12.89 -10.22
CA PRO A 72 -10.96 -12.32 -9.58
C PRO A 72 -10.68 -11.71 -8.20
N LEU A 73 -9.82 -12.36 -7.41
CA LEU A 73 -9.43 -11.84 -6.09
C LEU A 73 -8.63 -10.53 -6.23
N ALA A 74 -7.66 -10.50 -7.13
CA ALA A 74 -6.85 -9.29 -7.35
C ALA A 74 -7.72 -8.12 -7.80
N LYS A 75 -8.68 -8.37 -8.68
CA LYS A 75 -9.64 -7.35 -9.13
C LYS A 75 -10.53 -6.87 -7.99
N ALA A 76 -10.97 -7.78 -7.12
CA ALA A 76 -11.76 -7.42 -5.94
C ALA A 76 -10.95 -6.53 -4.98
N MET A 77 -9.67 -6.86 -4.78
CA MET A 77 -8.77 -6.06 -3.94
C MET A 77 -8.57 -4.66 -4.52
N HIS A 78 -8.38 -4.57 -5.82
CA HIS A 78 -8.29 -3.27 -6.50
C HIS A 78 -9.55 -2.43 -6.25
N ARG A 79 -10.74 -3.01 -6.44
CA ARG A 79 -12.00 -2.29 -6.22
C ARG A 79 -12.14 -1.81 -4.77
N GLU A 80 -11.75 -2.66 -3.82
CA GLU A 80 -11.81 -2.28 -2.41
C GLU A 80 -10.85 -1.13 -2.10
N ALA A 81 -9.63 -1.19 -2.62
CA ALA A 81 -8.65 -0.13 -2.44
C ALA A 81 -9.16 1.20 -3.03
N LYS A 82 -9.74 1.13 -4.23
CA LYS A 82 -10.31 2.31 -4.88
C LYS A 82 -11.43 2.93 -4.04
N ARG A 83 -12.33 2.11 -3.49
CA ARG A 83 -13.39 2.61 -2.61
C ARG A 83 -12.86 3.24 -1.33
N ALA A 84 -11.71 2.76 -0.83
CA ALA A 84 -11.06 3.33 0.34
C ALA A 84 -10.30 4.62 0.05
N GLY A 85 -10.27 5.08 -1.18
CA GLY A 85 -9.54 6.29 -1.55
C GLY A 85 -8.06 6.06 -1.83
N ALA A 86 -7.66 4.82 -2.02
CA ALA A 86 -6.28 4.48 -2.33
C ALA A 86 -5.87 4.92 -3.74
N ARG A 87 -4.57 4.94 -3.96
CA ARG A 87 -3.96 5.23 -5.26
C ARG A 87 -2.95 4.15 -5.60
N SER A 88 -2.58 4.08 -6.89
CA SER A 88 -1.52 3.19 -7.37
C SER A 88 -0.20 3.46 -6.63
N PRO A 89 0.66 2.44 -6.46
CA PRO A 89 2.00 2.68 -5.92
C PRO A 89 2.80 3.72 -6.71
N LEU A 90 2.55 3.83 -8.02
CA LEU A 90 3.22 4.81 -8.88
C LEU A 90 2.83 6.26 -8.57
N ALA A 91 1.75 6.47 -7.83
CA ALA A 91 1.33 7.80 -7.41
C ALA A 91 2.11 8.32 -6.21
N TRP A 92 2.90 7.47 -5.55
CA TRP A 92 3.65 7.83 -4.35
C TRP A 92 5.15 7.80 -4.58
N ASP A 93 5.84 8.86 -4.11
CA ASP A 93 7.28 8.91 -4.04
C ASP A 93 7.72 8.25 -2.73
N PRO A 94 8.67 7.28 -2.77
CA PRO A 94 9.15 6.64 -1.54
C PRO A 94 9.70 7.62 -0.50
N GLU A 95 10.23 8.75 -0.94
CA GLU A 95 10.80 9.75 -0.02
C GLU A 95 9.75 10.59 0.69
N THR A 96 8.56 10.72 0.10
CA THR A 96 7.52 11.61 0.62
C THR A 96 6.25 10.90 1.04
N ILE A 97 6.16 9.59 0.82
CA ILE A 97 4.95 8.82 1.14
C ILE A 97 4.54 8.91 2.62
N ASP A 98 5.50 9.14 3.50
CA ASP A 98 5.26 9.28 4.94
C ASP A 98 4.84 10.68 5.36
N ASN A 99 4.90 11.65 4.46
CA ASN A 99 4.49 13.02 4.75
C ASN A 99 3.00 13.18 4.50
N ALA A 100 2.23 13.44 5.56
CA ALA A 100 0.78 13.57 5.48
C ALA A 100 0.35 14.68 4.52
N ALA A 101 1.15 15.72 4.34
CA ALA A 101 0.85 16.82 3.44
C ALA A 101 1.09 16.48 1.96
N THR A 102 1.82 15.42 1.66
CA THR A 102 2.10 15.02 0.28
C THR A 102 0.84 14.47 -0.36
N ARG A 103 0.57 14.92 -1.59
CA ARG A 103 -0.55 14.44 -2.39
C ARG A 103 -0.07 13.40 -3.39
N PRO A 104 -0.91 12.40 -3.74
CA PRO A 104 -0.55 11.45 -4.78
C PRO A 104 -0.38 12.14 -6.13
N GLU A 105 0.60 11.70 -6.90
CA GLU A 105 0.81 12.21 -8.25
C GLU A 105 -0.32 11.73 -9.17
N GLY A 106 -0.65 12.54 -10.16
CA GLY A 106 -1.67 12.20 -11.15
C GLY A 106 -3.11 12.36 -10.69
N VAL A 107 -3.34 12.78 -9.45
CA VAL A 107 -4.70 12.95 -8.91
C VAL A 107 -5.49 14.01 -9.67
N THR A 108 -4.82 15.05 -10.14
CA THR A 108 -5.46 16.14 -10.85
C THR A 108 -6.12 15.71 -12.15
N GLN A 109 -5.65 14.64 -12.77
CA GLN A 109 -6.23 14.10 -13.98
C GLN A 109 -7.29 13.03 -13.70
N GLY A 110 -7.43 12.60 -12.47
CA GLY A 110 -8.36 11.55 -12.09
C GLY A 110 -8.11 10.22 -12.79
N ARG A 111 -6.88 10.00 -13.26
CA ARG A 111 -6.56 8.86 -14.12
C ARG A 111 -5.50 7.96 -13.53
N ASP A 112 -5.77 7.46 -12.36
CA ASP A 112 -4.96 6.38 -11.84
C ASP A 112 -5.36 5.10 -12.56
N ARG A 113 -4.53 4.67 -13.47
CA ARG A 113 -4.80 3.45 -14.23
C ARG A 113 -4.34 2.25 -13.45
N SER A 114 -5.28 1.34 -13.23
CA SER A 114 -4.94 0.00 -12.79
C SER A 114 -4.19 -0.74 -13.90
N PRO A 115 -3.21 -1.62 -13.56
CA PRO A 115 -2.59 -2.49 -14.57
C PRO A 115 -3.59 -3.42 -15.26
N TRP A 116 -4.82 -3.50 -14.77
CA TRP A 116 -5.88 -4.33 -15.32
C TRP A 116 -6.97 -3.54 -16.03
N ALA A 117 -6.83 -2.26 -16.13
CA ALA A 117 -7.82 -1.41 -16.80
C ALA A 117 -7.73 -1.55 -18.31
#